data_ad41775bc9ae593c6c32f20236b41c53
#
_entry.id   ad41775bc9ae593c6c32f20236b41c53
#
_cell.length_a   1.000
_cell.length_b   1.000
_cell.length_c   1.000
_cell.angle_alpha   90.00
_cell.angle_beta   90.00
_cell.angle_gamma   90.00
#
_symmetry.space_group_name_H-M   'P 1'
#
loop_
_entity.id
_entity.type
_entity.pdbx_description
1 polymer ?
#
loop_
_entity_poly.entity_id
_entity_poly.type
_entity_poly.pdbx_seq_one_letter_code
_entity_poly.pdbx_strand_id
1 'polypeptide(L)'
;MTNQFTRASANILLEAAELQERKGQDYQNPLSRVRQADHYPRGVYTILDTINGKMLRMYSVLETMEQGGKINFESVEDSAIDMINYASFLVAYMRGDIDGQEEGKDIFNRRMSKETHPTNVLTPSKFKNKVG
;
A
#
# COMPACT_ATOMS: atom_id res chain seq x y z
N MET A 1 -22.28 6.52 -4.09
CA MET A 1 -22.06 5.31 -3.37
C MET A 1 -22.24 5.48 -1.87
N THR A 2 -22.88 4.58 -1.31
CA THR A 2 -23.23 4.64 0.09
C THR A 2 -22.08 4.26 0.98
N ASN A 3 -22.04 4.84 2.16
CA ASN A 3 -21.09 4.43 3.16
C ASN A 3 -21.40 3.00 3.58
N GLN A 4 -20.37 2.18 3.61
CA GLN A 4 -20.52 0.79 3.97
C GLN A 4 -20.30 0.57 5.46
N PHE A 5 -19.64 1.52 6.12
CA PHE A 5 -19.26 1.34 7.52
C PHE A 5 -19.75 2.52 8.34
N THR A 6 -19.92 2.27 9.63
CA THR A 6 -20.31 3.32 10.57
C THR A 6 -19.18 4.29 10.86
N ARG A 7 -17.94 3.79 10.87
CA ARG A 7 -16.80 4.64 11.18
C ARG A 7 -16.40 5.48 9.97
N ALA A 8 -16.26 6.77 10.19
CA ALA A 8 -15.79 7.65 9.12
C ALA A 8 -14.44 7.20 8.59
N SER A 9 -13.55 6.81 9.50
CA SER A 9 -12.22 6.39 9.06
C SER A 9 -12.27 5.11 8.22
N ALA A 10 -13.19 4.22 8.52
CA ALA A 10 -13.33 3.01 7.71
C ALA A 10 -13.82 3.34 6.31
N ASN A 11 -14.67 4.37 6.18
CA ASN A 11 -15.13 4.80 4.87
C ASN A 11 -14.00 5.44 4.07
N ILE A 12 -13.03 6.04 4.74
CA ILE A 12 -11.83 6.55 4.05
C ILE A 12 -11.07 5.38 3.41
N LEU A 13 -11.06 4.23 4.06
CA LEU A 13 -10.40 3.07 3.46
C LEU A 13 -11.10 2.66 2.17
N LEU A 14 -12.42 2.82 2.09
CA LEU A 14 -13.12 2.56 0.84
C LEU A 14 -12.71 3.54 -0.25
N GLU A 15 -12.56 4.81 0.11
CA GLU A 15 -12.08 5.80 -0.85
C GLU A 15 -10.70 5.42 -1.37
N ALA A 16 -9.82 5.01 -0.46
CA ALA A 16 -8.48 4.61 -0.86
C ALA A 16 -8.54 3.42 -1.79
N ALA A 17 -9.40 2.45 -1.48
CA ALA A 17 -9.55 1.27 -2.33
C ALA A 17 -10.05 1.63 -3.71
N GLU A 18 -11.02 2.52 -3.80
CA GLU A 18 -11.54 2.95 -5.10
C GLU A 18 -10.48 3.66 -5.92
N LEU A 19 -9.69 4.50 -5.27
CA LEU A 19 -8.60 5.18 -5.95
C LEU A 19 -7.58 4.17 -6.45
N GLN A 20 -7.28 3.18 -5.64
CA GLN A 20 -6.33 2.13 -6.00
C GLN A 20 -6.81 1.38 -7.24
N GLU A 21 -8.11 1.06 -7.30
CA GLU A 21 -8.65 0.35 -8.46
C GLU A 21 -8.55 1.19 -9.72
N ARG A 22 -8.84 2.47 -9.62
CA ARG A 22 -8.73 3.34 -10.79
C ARG A 22 -7.29 3.45 -11.28
N LYS A 23 -6.36 3.63 -10.36
CA LYS A 23 -4.95 3.75 -10.72
C LYS A 23 -4.36 2.41 -11.14
N GLY A 24 -4.97 1.33 -10.71
CA GLY A 24 -4.48 0.01 -11.05
C GLY A 24 -4.41 -0.24 -12.53
N GLN A 25 -5.24 0.44 -13.30
CA GLN A 25 -5.21 0.29 -14.74
C GLN A 25 -3.88 0.73 -15.33
N ASP A 26 -3.20 1.67 -14.68
CA ASP A 26 -1.89 2.11 -15.15
C ASP A 26 -0.84 1.03 -14.94
N TYR A 27 -0.97 0.24 -13.88
CA TYR A 27 -0.03 -0.84 -13.60
C TYR A 27 -0.32 -2.08 -14.42
N GLN A 28 -1.56 -2.26 -14.81
CA GLN A 28 -1.99 -3.48 -15.47
C GLN A 28 -2.36 -3.24 -16.92
N ASN A 29 -1.64 -2.35 -17.57
CA ASN A 29 -1.85 -2.07 -18.97
C ASN A 29 -1.59 -3.34 -19.79
N PRO A 30 -2.61 -3.88 -20.45
CA PRO A 30 -2.44 -5.15 -21.19
C PRO A 30 -1.50 -5.03 -22.37
N LEU A 31 -1.21 -3.81 -22.80
CA LEU A 31 -0.29 -3.60 -23.91
C LEU A 31 1.15 -3.48 -23.45
N SER A 32 1.40 -3.56 -22.16
CA SER A 32 2.75 -3.41 -21.63
C SER A 32 3.19 -4.69 -20.94
N ARG A 33 4.49 -4.95 -20.95
CA ARG A 33 5.07 -6.07 -20.21
C ARG A 33 5.39 -5.67 -18.77
N VAL A 34 5.31 -4.39 -18.48
CA VAL A 34 5.62 -3.91 -17.12
C VAL A 34 4.50 -4.33 -16.19
N ARG A 35 4.87 -5.01 -15.13
CA ARG A 35 3.93 -5.48 -14.13
C ARG A 35 4.07 -4.61 -12.89
N GLN A 36 3.13 -4.70 -12.00
CA GLN A 36 3.17 -3.88 -10.80
C GLN A 36 4.44 -4.09 -9.99
N ALA A 37 4.87 -5.33 -9.84
CA ALA A 37 6.08 -5.62 -9.07
C ALA A 37 7.33 -4.97 -9.64
N ASP A 38 7.33 -4.67 -10.94
CA ASP A 38 8.47 -4.03 -11.56
C ASP A 38 8.69 -2.61 -11.05
N HIS A 39 7.65 -2.00 -10.49
CA HIS A 39 7.77 -0.67 -9.90
C HIS A 39 8.46 -0.70 -8.54
N TYR A 40 8.71 -1.87 -8.02
CA TYR A 40 9.34 -2.03 -6.70
C TYR A 40 10.66 -2.79 -6.86
N PRO A 41 11.67 -2.16 -7.48
CA PRO A 41 12.92 -2.89 -7.79
C PRO A 41 13.66 -3.40 -6.57
N ARG A 42 13.42 -2.78 -5.41
CA ARG A 42 14.00 -3.26 -4.17
C ARG A 42 12.95 -3.89 -3.26
N GLY A 43 11.82 -4.28 -3.84
CA GLY A 43 10.78 -4.97 -3.11
C GLY A 43 10.20 -4.12 -1.99
N VAL A 44 10.14 -4.71 -0.79
CA VAL A 44 9.55 -4.02 0.35
C VAL A 44 10.29 -2.71 0.66
N TYR A 45 11.58 -2.65 0.39
CA TYR A 45 12.32 -1.42 0.65
C TYR A 45 11.86 -0.28 -0.25
N THR A 46 11.58 -0.57 -1.51
CA THR A 46 11.07 0.47 -2.40
C THR A 46 9.73 1.00 -1.90
N ILE A 47 8.87 0.10 -1.47
CA ILE A 47 7.56 0.50 -0.97
C ILE A 47 7.70 1.33 0.30
N LEU A 48 8.58 0.90 1.20
CA LEU A 48 8.81 1.66 2.43
C LEU A 48 9.41 3.03 2.15
N ASP A 49 10.31 3.11 1.17
CA ASP A 49 10.88 4.40 0.79
C ASP A 49 9.79 5.35 0.29
N THR A 50 8.84 4.81 -0.47
CA THR A 50 7.73 5.62 -0.96
C THR A 50 6.86 6.11 0.18
N ILE A 51 6.55 5.23 1.13
CA ILE A 51 5.77 5.62 2.31
C ILE A 51 6.49 6.71 3.09
N ASN A 52 7.79 6.54 3.27
CA ASN A 52 8.59 7.53 3.96
C ASN A 52 8.55 8.88 3.25
N GLY A 53 8.62 8.86 1.92
CA GLY A 53 8.53 10.10 1.15
C GLY A 53 7.21 10.82 1.34
N LYS A 54 6.11 10.05 1.38
CA LYS A 54 4.81 10.65 1.63
C LYS A 54 4.73 11.27 3.01
N MET A 55 5.32 10.60 3.99
CA MET A 55 5.34 11.12 5.36
C MET A 55 6.13 12.41 5.43
N LEU A 56 7.30 12.45 4.80
CA LEU A 56 8.12 13.65 4.79
C LEU A 56 7.38 14.81 4.10
N ARG A 57 6.66 14.50 3.04
CA ARG A 57 5.87 15.52 2.36
C ARG A 57 4.82 16.12 3.28
N MET A 58 4.14 15.28 4.06
CA MET A 58 3.14 15.78 4.99
C MET A 58 3.77 16.64 6.07
N TYR A 59 4.91 16.22 6.61
CA TYR A 59 5.61 17.04 7.59
C TYR A 59 5.96 18.42 7.00
N SER A 60 6.47 18.42 5.78
CA SER A 60 6.89 19.65 5.13
C SER A 60 5.71 20.61 4.95
N VAL A 61 4.57 20.08 4.52
CA VAL A 61 3.39 20.91 4.32
C VAL A 61 2.91 21.47 5.66
N LEU A 62 2.86 20.62 6.69
CA LEU A 62 2.39 21.06 8.00
C LEU A 62 3.33 22.11 8.61
N GLU A 63 4.62 21.94 8.44
CA GLU A 63 5.58 22.93 8.93
C GLU A 63 5.39 24.28 8.25
N THR A 64 5.14 24.25 6.95
CA THR A 64 4.87 25.49 6.22
C THR A 64 3.64 26.19 6.77
N MET A 65 2.61 25.40 7.06
CA MET A 65 1.37 25.96 7.63
C MET A 65 1.62 26.56 8.99
N GLU A 66 2.41 25.89 9.81
CA GLU A 66 2.73 26.39 11.16
C GLU A 66 3.48 27.70 11.12
N GLN A 67 4.24 27.92 10.08
CA GLN A 67 5.03 29.13 9.93
C GLN A 67 4.26 30.24 9.23
N GLY A 68 2.95 30.08 9.12
CA GLY A 68 2.11 31.09 8.52
C GLY A 68 2.02 31.02 7.00
N GLY A 69 2.50 29.93 6.44
CA GLY A 69 2.40 29.72 5.00
C GLY A 69 1.00 29.32 4.61
N LYS A 70 0.82 29.11 3.33
CA LYS A 70 -0.47 28.78 2.78
C LYS A 70 -0.92 27.41 3.28
N ILE A 71 -2.20 27.32 3.65
CA ILE A 71 -2.77 26.05 4.08
C ILE A 71 -3.06 25.18 2.88
N ASN A 72 -2.65 23.93 2.95
CA ASN A 72 -2.85 22.99 1.85
C ASN A 72 -3.28 21.65 2.42
N PHE A 73 -4.48 21.62 3.00
CA PHE A 73 -5.00 20.40 3.59
C PHE A 73 -5.18 19.29 2.57
N GLU A 74 -5.54 19.65 1.34
CA GLU A 74 -5.75 18.67 0.29
C GLU A 74 -4.47 17.88 0.01
N SER A 75 -3.34 18.58 0.00
CA SER A 75 -2.07 17.90 -0.21
C SER A 75 -1.75 16.91 0.90
N VAL A 76 -2.07 17.26 2.14
CA VAL A 76 -1.86 16.35 3.26
C VAL A 76 -2.77 15.13 3.14
N GLU A 77 -4.05 15.37 2.83
CA GLU A 77 -4.99 14.27 2.69
C GLU A 77 -4.60 13.33 1.57
N ASP A 78 -4.21 13.89 0.42
CA ASP A 78 -3.80 13.08 -0.72
C ASP A 78 -2.61 12.20 -0.35
N SER A 79 -1.65 12.77 0.34
CA SER A 79 -0.47 12.01 0.76
C SER A 79 -0.84 10.91 1.74
N ALA A 80 -1.78 11.20 2.65
CA ALA A 80 -2.21 10.19 3.62
C ALA A 80 -2.93 9.03 2.94
N ILE A 81 -3.79 9.34 1.97
CA ILE A 81 -4.50 8.28 1.24
C ILE A 81 -3.51 7.47 0.42
N ASP A 82 -2.52 8.12 -0.20
CA ASP A 82 -1.48 7.38 -0.88
C ASP A 82 -0.75 6.44 0.07
N MET A 83 -0.48 6.89 1.30
CA MET A 83 0.18 6.04 2.28
C MET A 83 -0.65 4.82 2.62
N ILE A 84 -1.96 5.00 2.73
CA ILE A 84 -2.85 3.86 2.98
C ILE A 84 -2.67 2.82 1.88
N ASN A 85 -2.69 3.27 0.64
CA ASN A 85 -2.57 2.36 -0.48
C ASN A 85 -1.20 1.70 -0.53
N TYR A 86 -0.13 2.46 -0.30
CA TYR A 86 1.19 1.85 -0.31
C TYR A 86 1.39 0.90 0.86
N ALA A 87 0.76 1.17 2.00
CA ALA A 87 0.81 0.21 3.10
C ALA A 87 0.10 -1.09 2.71
N SER A 88 -1.01 -0.99 1.97
CA SER A 88 -1.68 -2.20 1.50
C SER A 88 -0.81 -2.95 0.50
N PHE A 89 -0.12 -2.23 -0.38
CA PHE A 89 0.83 -2.88 -1.30
C PHE A 89 1.94 -3.59 -0.55
N LEU A 90 2.41 -2.99 0.53
CA LEU A 90 3.46 -3.62 1.33
C LEU A 90 3.00 -4.97 1.86
N VAL A 91 1.80 -5.00 2.41
CA VAL A 91 1.26 -6.25 2.94
C VAL A 91 1.07 -7.27 1.83
N ALA A 92 0.50 -6.84 0.71
CA ALA A 92 0.29 -7.73 -0.42
C ALA A 92 1.61 -8.25 -0.97
N TYR A 93 2.61 -7.40 -1.04
CA TYR A 93 3.93 -7.81 -1.51
C TYR A 93 4.54 -8.86 -0.59
N MET A 94 4.44 -8.63 0.72
CA MET A 94 4.98 -9.59 1.68
C MET A 94 4.28 -10.95 1.59
N ARG A 95 3.03 -10.95 1.16
CA ARG A 95 2.28 -12.18 0.95
C ARG A 95 2.53 -12.80 -0.42
N GLY A 96 3.26 -12.11 -1.28
CA GLY A 96 3.56 -12.61 -2.62
C GLY A 96 2.43 -12.44 -3.60
N ASP A 97 1.54 -11.50 -3.35
CA ASP A 97 0.31 -11.35 -4.14
C ASP A 97 0.29 -10.16 -5.08
N ILE A 98 1.41 -9.48 -5.23
CA ILE A 98 1.49 -8.38 -6.20
C ILE A 98 1.75 -8.96 -7.58
N ASP A 99 1.04 -8.46 -8.56
CA ASP A 99 1.19 -8.92 -9.93
C ASP A 99 2.63 -8.74 -10.39
N GLY A 100 3.20 -9.80 -10.93
CA GLY A 100 4.56 -9.76 -11.45
C GLY A 100 5.62 -10.21 -10.48
N GLN A 101 5.25 -10.56 -9.26
CA GLN A 101 6.23 -11.09 -8.32
C GLN A 101 6.63 -12.49 -8.73
N GLU A 102 7.92 -12.76 -8.57
CA GLU A 102 8.48 -14.09 -8.86
C GLU A 102 9.12 -14.61 -7.60
N GLU A 103 8.87 -15.87 -7.32
CA GLU A 103 9.51 -16.53 -6.19
C GLU A 103 11.02 -16.48 -6.38
N GLY A 104 11.72 -16.14 -5.32
CA GLY A 104 13.17 -16.11 -5.35
C GLY A 104 13.77 -14.84 -5.87
N LYS A 105 12.97 -13.95 -6.40
CA LYS A 105 13.48 -12.71 -6.94
C LYS A 105 13.83 -11.70 -5.85
N ASP A 106 13.10 -11.73 -4.78
CA ASP A 106 13.28 -10.80 -3.68
C ASP A 106 13.39 -11.59 -2.39
N ILE A 107 14.53 -11.43 -1.71
CA ILE A 107 14.74 -12.17 -0.46
C ILE A 107 13.73 -11.78 0.61
N PHE A 108 13.08 -10.65 0.45
CA PHE A 108 12.05 -10.22 1.38
C PHE A 108 10.68 -10.69 0.99
N ASN A 109 10.55 -11.35 -0.14
CA ASN A 109 9.30 -11.93 -0.55
C ASN A 109 9.13 -13.26 0.16
N ARG A 110 8.31 -13.25 1.18
CA ARG A 110 8.19 -14.40 2.06
C ARG A 110 7.44 -15.56 1.46
N ARG A 111 6.79 -15.34 0.34
CA ARG A 111 6.09 -16.41 -0.34
C ARG A 111 7.03 -17.51 -0.79
N MET A 112 8.23 -17.13 -1.15
CA MET A 112 9.19 -18.11 -1.67
C MET A 112 9.63 -19.13 -0.64
N SER A 113 9.40 -18.87 0.64
CA SER A 113 9.81 -19.79 1.68
C SER A 113 8.61 -20.24 2.48
N LYS A 114 7.60 -20.67 1.76
CA LYS A 114 6.33 -21.06 2.37
C LYS A 114 6.47 -22.09 3.48
N GLU A 115 7.29 -23.08 3.25
CA GLU A 115 7.43 -24.16 4.21
C GLU A 115 8.09 -23.73 5.50
N THR A 116 8.93 -22.70 5.42
CA THR A 116 9.69 -22.26 6.59
C THR A 116 9.22 -20.94 7.13
N HIS A 117 8.34 -20.30 6.42
CA HIS A 117 7.91 -18.95 6.78
C HIS A 117 6.92 -19.01 7.93
N PRO A 118 7.24 -18.38 9.06
CA PRO A 118 6.35 -18.46 10.23
C PRO A 118 4.94 -17.96 9.96
N THR A 119 4.79 -16.96 9.11
CA THR A 119 3.45 -16.44 8.84
C THR A 119 2.58 -17.42 8.10
N ASN A 120 3.17 -18.43 7.48
CA ASN A 120 2.36 -19.47 6.86
C ASN A 120 1.67 -20.32 7.91
N VAL A 121 2.27 -20.38 9.09
CA VAL A 121 1.64 -21.04 10.22
C VAL A 121 0.47 -20.19 10.70
N LEU A 122 0.63 -18.88 10.58
CA LEU A 122 -0.40 -17.94 10.96
C LEU A 122 -1.14 -17.44 9.73
N THR A 123 -1.53 -18.35 8.91
CA THR A 123 -2.15 -18.01 7.64
C THR A 123 -3.38 -17.16 7.83
N PRO A 124 -3.80 -16.49 6.76
CA PRO A 124 -5.01 -15.67 6.82
C PRO A 124 -6.20 -16.42 7.36
N SER A 125 -6.31 -17.69 7.01
CA SER A 125 -7.41 -18.50 7.51
C SER A 125 -7.42 -18.56 9.02
N LYS A 126 -6.27 -18.86 9.60
CA LYS A 126 -6.14 -18.93 11.04
C LYS A 126 -6.39 -17.57 11.67
N PHE A 127 -5.85 -16.57 11.06
CA PHE A 127 -6.01 -15.21 11.51
C PHE A 127 -7.47 -14.78 11.46
N LYS A 128 -8.16 -15.17 10.40
CA LYS A 128 -9.58 -14.86 10.26
C LYS A 128 -10.39 -15.49 11.36
N ASN A 129 -10.04 -16.69 11.74
CA ASN A 129 -10.77 -17.38 12.79
C ASN A 129 -10.70 -16.62 14.10
N LYS A 130 -9.61 -15.91 14.31
CA LYS A 130 -9.46 -15.12 15.51
C LYS A 130 -10.25 -13.82 15.43
N VAL A 131 -10.30 -13.27 14.27
CA VAL A 131 -10.89 -11.97 14.06
C VAL A 131 -12.37 -12.06 13.77
N GLY A 132 -12.70 -13.02 12.98
CA GLY A 132 -14.07 -13.11 12.50
C GLY A 132 -14.95 -13.97 13.29
#